data_f48bf5d2b36a0375082580f90bb06921
#
_entry.id   f48bf5d2b36a0375082580f90bb06921
#
_cell.length_a   1.000
_cell.length_b   1.000
_cell.length_c   1.000
_cell.angle_alpha   90.00
_cell.angle_beta   90.00
_cell.angle_gamma   90.00
#
_symmetry.space_group_name_H-M   'P 1'
#
loop_
_entity.id
_entity.type
_entity.pdbx_description
1 polymer ?
#
loop_
_entity_poly.entity_id
_entity_poly.type
_entity_poly.pdbx_seq_one_letter_code
_entity_poly.pdbx_strand_id
1 'polypeptide(L)'
;MEKVRVLIIGSGPAGFTAAIYTSRANLSPVLYEGIEPGGQLTTTTEIENFPGYPQGITGTAMMEDLRKQALRFGADVRKGIITDLDLSQRPFKATVDHEHQIEADAVIVCTGASAKYLGLESEAKYRGMGVSACATCDGFFYRKQDVAVVGGGDTACEEATYLASICRKVYLIVRKNYLRASKAMQERVFNTPNIEVLFEHNTAEVLGDEDGVTGVRVVSTSGEERVIDIMGFFLAIGHHPNVEVLKGQLELDEQGYIKVVPGTSKTSVEGVFAAGDVKDPHYRQAITAAGSGCIAALDCERWLLAQ
;
A
#
# COMPACT_ATOMS: atom_id res chain seq x y z
N MET A 1 3.10 26.79 20.35
CA MET A 1 3.41 25.58 19.58
C MET A 1 3.27 24.40 20.51
N GLU A 2 2.47 23.43 20.12
CA GLU A 2 2.26 22.20 20.91
C GLU A 2 3.52 21.34 20.87
N LYS A 3 3.87 20.71 22.00
CA LYS A 3 5.01 19.81 22.09
C LYS A 3 4.53 18.37 22.28
N VAL A 4 5.00 17.46 21.42
CA VAL A 4 4.69 16.04 21.48
C VAL A 4 6.00 15.24 21.54
N ARG A 5 5.99 14.14 22.25
CA ARG A 5 7.19 13.29 22.37
C ARG A 5 7.41 12.44 21.12
N VAL A 6 6.34 11.85 20.57
CA VAL A 6 6.38 11.07 19.35
C VAL A 6 5.24 11.48 18.44
N LEU A 7 5.56 11.94 17.23
CA LEU A 7 4.61 12.20 16.17
C LEU A 7 4.56 11.00 15.23
N ILE A 8 3.36 10.44 15.01
CA ILE A 8 3.12 9.36 14.05
C ILE A 8 2.29 9.92 12.90
N ILE A 9 2.78 9.75 11.66
CA ILE A 9 2.14 10.29 10.45
C ILE A 9 1.53 9.15 9.65
N GLY A 10 0.20 9.04 9.64
CA GLY A 10 -0.57 8.01 8.94
C GLY A 10 -1.15 6.94 9.86
N SER A 11 -2.34 6.48 9.52
CA SER A 11 -3.21 5.60 10.34
C SER A 11 -3.42 4.20 9.74
N GLY A 12 -2.58 3.78 8.81
CA GLY A 12 -2.57 2.40 8.34
C GLY A 12 -2.13 1.41 9.42
N PRO A 13 -2.04 0.10 9.12
CA PRO A 13 -1.62 -0.92 10.08
C PRO A 13 -0.27 -0.62 10.74
N ALA A 14 0.67 -0.01 10.00
CA ALA A 14 1.96 0.41 10.54
C ALA A 14 1.80 1.52 11.60
N GLY A 15 1.00 2.55 11.29
CA GLY A 15 0.80 3.70 12.19
C GLY A 15 0.09 3.31 13.48
N PHE A 16 -1.04 2.58 13.40
CA PHE A 16 -1.72 2.13 14.61
C PHE A 16 -0.88 1.15 15.43
N THR A 17 -0.13 0.25 14.78
CA THR A 17 0.78 -0.64 15.51
C THR A 17 1.88 0.17 16.21
N ALA A 18 2.48 1.13 15.53
CA ALA A 18 3.47 2.03 16.15
C ALA A 18 2.85 2.78 17.34
N ALA A 19 1.62 3.30 17.21
CA ALA A 19 0.90 3.98 18.28
C ALA A 19 0.64 3.07 19.49
N ILE A 20 0.23 1.82 19.27
CA ILE A 20 0.04 0.84 20.35
C ILE A 20 1.33 0.62 21.13
N TYR A 21 2.45 0.36 20.44
CA TYR A 21 3.71 0.05 21.10
C TYR A 21 4.32 1.27 21.80
N THR A 22 4.31 2.44 21.18
CA THR A 22 4.83 3.68 21.79
C THR A 22 3.97 4.11 22.99
N SER A 23 2.65 3.93 22.95
CA SER A 23 1.78 4.17 24.11
C SER A 23 2.09 3.23 25.26
N ARG A 24 2.29 1.94 24.98
CA ARG A 24 2.67 0.94 26.02
C ARG A 24 4.04 1.21 26.63
N ALA A 25 4.93 1.86 25.89
CA ALA A 25 6.22 2.37 26.37
C ALA A 25 6.11 3.72 27.10
N ASN A 26 4.91 4.22 27.37
CA ASN A 26 4.64 5.51 28.03
C ASN A 26 5.27 6.71 27.32
N LEU A 27 5.27 6.69 25.97
CA LEU A 27 5.80 7.77 25.14
C LEU A 27 4.74 8.79 24.69
N SER A 28 3.47 8.59 25.08
CA SER A 28 2.34 9.49 24.77
C SER A 28 2.32 9.95 23.30
N PRO A 29 2.22 9.03 22.34
CA PRO A 29 2.27 9.37 20.94
C PRO A 29 1.04 10.15 20.50
N VAL A 30 1.25 11.11 19.57
CA VAL A 30 0.18 11.74 18.80
C VAL A 30 0.23 11.20 17.38
N LEU A 31 -0.90 10.64 16.91
CA LEU A 31 -1.04 10.12 15.57
C LEU A 31 -2.03 10.96 14.76
N TYR A 32 -1.62 11.43 13.59
CA TYR A 32 -2.50 12.06 12.61
C TYR A 32 -2.92 11.08 11.53
N GLU A 33 -4.25 10.94 11.36
CA GLU A 33 -4.84 9.89 10.51
C GLU A 33 -4.60 10.12 9.01
N GLY A 34 -4.40 11.36 8.57
CA GLY A 34 -4.22 11.70 7.17
C GLY A 34 -5.55 11.83 6.40
N ILE A 35 -5.47 11.82 5.06
CA ILE A 35 -6.62 12.01 4.16
C ILE A 35 -7.57 10.81 4.21
N GLU A 36 -7.02 9.61 4.31
CA GLU A 36 -7.76 8.35 4.32
C GLU A 36 -7.54 7.64 5.67
N PRO A 37 -8.39 7.92 6.70
CA PRO A 37 -8.28 7.27 8.01
C PRO A 37 -8.37 5.74 7.88
N GLY A 38 -7.34 5.03 8.41
CA GLY A 38 -7.20 3.58 8.27
C GLY A 38 -6.42 3.15 7.02
N GLY A 39 -6.16 4.05 6.09
CA GLY A 39 -5.37 3.81 4.88
C GLY A 39 -6.04 2.86 3.89
N GLN A 40 -5.25 2.30 2.99
CA GLN A 40 -5.76 1.50 1.85
C GLN A 40 -6.62 0.29 2.23
N LEU A 41 -6.46 -0.27 3.43
CA LEU A 41 -7.30 -1.40 3.85
C LEU A 41 -8.78 -1.04 3.95
N THR A 42 -9.13 0.22 4.18
CA THR A 42 -10.54 0.65 4.24
C THR A 42 -11.24 0.60 2.87
N THR A 43 -10.48 0.49 1.79
CA THR A 43 -11.01 0.30 0.43
C THR A 43 -11.19 -1.17 0.04
N THR A 44 -10.69 -2.10 0.87
CA THR A 44 -10.81 -3.56 0.67
C THR A 44 -12.07 -4.07 1.37
N THR A 45 -12.87 -4.87 0.68
CA THR A 45 -14.13 -5.39 1.20
C THR A 45 -13.90 -6.44 2.28
N GLU A 46 -13.02 -7.41 2.06
CA GLU A 46 -12.75 -8.51 2.97
C GLU A 46 -11.25 -8.81 3.06
N ILE A 47 -10.77 -9.07 4.27
CA ILE A 47 -9.40 -9.42 4.58
C ILE A 47 -9.39 -10.81 5.21
N GLU A 48 -8.83 -11.78 4.51
CA GLU A 48 -8.73 -13.18 4.96
C GLU A 48 -7.30 -13.58 5.36
N ASN A 49 -6.31 -12.75 5.01
CA ASN A 49 -4.89 -13.05 5.14
C ASN A 49 -4.20 -12.35 6.33
N PHE A 50 -4.96 -11.70 7.22
CA PHE A 50 -4.38 -11.15 8.46
C PHE A 50 -4.60 -12.13 9.62
N PRO A 51 -3.53 -12.64 10.26
CA PRO A 51 -3.65 -13.58 11.38
C PRO A 51 -4.43 -12.99 12.55
N GLY A 52 -5.35 -13.77 13.10
CA GLY A 52 -6.22 -13.36 14.22
C GLY A 52 -7.69 -13.26 13.83
N TYR A 53 -8.00 -13.27 12.55
CA TYR A 53 -9.37 -13.23 12.02
C TYR A 53 -9.68 -14.50 11.23
N PRO A 54 -9.98 -15.64 11.89
CA PRO A 54 -10.12 -16.95 11.22
C PRO A 54 -11.34 -17.05 10.29
N GLN A 55 -12.23 -16.09 10.31
CA GLN A 55 -13.44 -16.02 9.49
C GLN A 55 -13.42 -14.81 8.53
N GLY A 56 -12.24 -14.21 8.35
CA GLY A 56 -12.13 -12.94 7.65
C GLY A 56 -12.65 -11.76 8.46
N ILE A 57 -12.40 -10.56 7.95
CA ILE A 57 -12.91 -9.31 8.51
C ILE A 57 -12.92 -8.26 7.40
N THR A 58 -13.86 -7.31 7.45
CA THR A 58 -13.81 -6.18 6.52
C THR A 58 -12.64 -5.24 6.87
N GLY A 59 -12.02 -4.63 5.84
CA GLY A 59 -10.90 -3.73 6.05
C GLY A 59 -11.24 -2.59 7.02
N THR A 60 -12.43 -2.00 6.90
CA THR A 60 -12.89 -0.94 7.80
C THR A 60 -13.02 -1.42 9.25
N ALA A 61 -13.58 -2.63 9.49
CA ALA A 61 -13.72 -3.17 10.84
C ALA A 61 -12.37 -3.48 11.47
N MET A 62 -11.44 -4.07 10.71
CA MET A 62 -10.09 -4.34 11.19
C MET A 62 -9.36 -3.05 11.58
N MET A 63 -9.45 -2.00 10.76
CA MET A 63 -8.79 -0.72 11.05
C MET A 63 -9.40 -0.02 12.25
N GLU A 64 -10.72 -0.15 12.46
CA GLU A 64 -11.39 0.36 13.66
C GLU A 64 -10.97 -0.42 14.93
N ASP A 65 -10.72 -1.73 14.82
CA ASP A 65 -10.20 -2.53 15.95
C ASP A 65 -8.78 -2.08 16.34
N LEU A 66 -7.90 -1.85 15.36
CA LEU A 66 -6.55 -1.33 15.61
C LEU A 66 -6.60 0.07 16.22
N ARG A 67 -7.48 0.93 15.72
CA ARG A 67 -7.73 2.28 16.27
C ARG A 67 -8.19 2.23 17.73
N LYS A 68 -9.20 1.41 18.05
CA LYS A 68 -9.68 1.20 19.41
C LYS A 68 -8.58 0.68 20.33
N GLN A 69 -7.74 -0.23 19.83
CA GLN A 69 -6.62 -0.75 20.60
C GLN A 69 -5.59 0.34 20.91
N ALA A 70 -5.23 1.19 19.94
CA ALA A 70 -4.32 2.31 20.16
C ALA A 70 -4.87 3.30 21.19
N LEU A 71 -6.14 3.70 21.06
CA LEU A 71 -6.84 4.57 22.01
C LEU A 71 -6.88 3.97 23.43
N ARG A 72 -7.13 2.66 23.55
CA ARG A 72 -7.15 1.96 24.86
C ARG A 72 -5.82 2.08 25.60
N PHE A 73 -4.70 2.14 24.89
CA PHE A 73 -3.38 2.33 25.51
C PHE A 73 -2.98 3.78 25.66
N GLY A 74 -3.85 4.73 25.30
CA GLY A 74 -3.62 6.16 25.52
C GLY A 74 -2.92 6.87 24.37
N ALA A 75 -2.93 6.31 23.15
CA ALA A 75 -2.54 7.06 21.97
C ALA A 75 -3.52 8.21 21.72
N ASP A 76 -3.01 9.39 21.40
CA ASP A 76 -3.82 10.52 20.96
C ASP A 76 -3.98 10.46 19.44
N VAL A 77 -5.12 9.93 18.99
CA VAL A 77 -5.43 9.74 17.57
C VAL A 77 -6.27 10.90 17.08
N ARG A 78 -5.71 11.68 16.16
CA ARG A 78 -6.30 12.94 15.68
C ARG A 78 -6.61 12.88 14.19
N LYS A 79 -7.72 13.51 13.82
CA LYS A 79 -8.01 13.85 12.41
C LYS A 79 -7.10 14.98 11.97
N GLY A 80 -6.77 15.03 10.70
CA GLY A 80 -5.95 16.07 10.08
C GLY A 80 -4.82 15.49 9.26
N ILE A 81 -4.19 16.35 8.48
CA ILE A 81 -3.13 16.00 7.53
C ILE A 81 -1.87 16.77 7.93
N ILE A 82 -0.75 16.10 8.02
CA ILE A 82 0.54 16.78 8.11
C ILE A 82 0.85 17.33 6.71
N THR A 83 0.76 18.65 6.58
CA THR A 83 0.92 19.37 5.30
C THR A 83 2.32 19.89 5.08
N ASP A 84 3.10 20.02 6.15
CA ASP A 84 4.50 20.42 6.12
C ASP A 84 5.28 19.76 7.24
N LEU A 85 6.55 19.44 6.98
CA LEU A 85 7.45 18.79 7.93
C LEU A 85 8.85 19.38 7.77
N ASP A 86 9.46 19.83 8.86
CA ASP A 86 10.85 20.28 8.93
C ASP A 86 11.64 19.33 9.83
N LEU A 87 12.51 18.54 9.20
CA LEU A 87 13.38 17.56 9.85
C LEU A 87 14.84 18.07 9.98
N SER A 88 15.11 19.32 9.66
CA SER A 88 16.47 19.88 9.62
C SER A 88 17.11 20.06 11.02
N GLN A 89 16.30 20.20 12.05
CA GLN A 89 16.74 20.37 13.44
C GLN A 89 15.71 19.83 14.44
N ARG A 90 16.18 19.47 15.63
CA ARG A 90 15.33 19.03 16.74
C ARG A 90 15.03 20.15 17.72
N PRO A 91 13.82 20.22 18.31
CA PRO A 91 12.66 19.38 18.01
C PRO A 91 12.19 19.57 16.57
N PHE A 92 11.73 18.48 15.94
CA PHE A 92 11.18 18.51 14.58
C PHE A 92 9.89 19.31 14.55
N LYS A 93 9.62 20.01 13.43
CA LYS A 93 8.42 20.82 13.31
C LYS A 93 7.49 20.24 12.26
N ALA A 94 6.22 20.16 12.58
CA ALA A 94 5.17 19.74 11.66
C ALA A 94 4.04 20.78 11.63
N THR A 95 3.45 20.96 10.46
CA THR A 95 2.25 21.77 10.27
C THR A 95 1.09 20.86 9.93
N VAL A 96 -0.02 21.00 10.64
CA VAL A 96 -1.25 20.27 10.44
C VAL A 96 -2.25 21.17 9.73
N ASP A 97 -2.88 20.68 8.66
CA ASP A 97 -3.96 21.35 7.90
C ASP A 97 -3.62 22.79 7.49
N HIS A 98 -2.32 23.08 7.23
CA HIS A 98 -1.77 24.40 6.93
C HIS A 98 -1.89 25.46 8.04
N GLU A 99 -2.35 25.09 9.24
CA GLU A 99 -2.69 26.06 10.30
C GLU A 99 -1.92 25.79 11.62
N HIS A 100 -1.95 24.57 12.12
CA HIS A 100 -1.44 24.24 13.46
C HIS A 100 -0.01 23.73 13.41
N GLN A 101 0.85 24.27 14.26
CA GLN A 101 2.24 23.85 14.37
C GLN A 101 2.49 23.00 15.61
N ILE A 102 3.24 21.92 15.42
CA ILE A 102 3.63 20.96 16.44
C ILE A 102 5.16 20.84 16.45
N GLU A 103 5.75 20.72 17.63
CA GLU A 103 7.14 20.31 17.84
C GLU A 103 7.16 18.86 18.35
N ALA A 104 7.96 17.99 17.70
CA ALA A 104 8.10 16.59 18.06
C ALA A 104 9.57 16.24 18.38
N ASP A 105 9.80 15.44 19.44
CA ASP A 105 11.13 14.94 19.76
C ASP A 105 11.54 13.83 18.77
N ALA A 106 10.58 12.99 18.36
CA ALA A 106 10.75 11.92 17.36
C ALA A 106 9.58 11.86 16.39
N VAL A 107 9.83 11.37 15.17
CA VAL A 107 8.81 11.21 14.11
C VAL A 107 8.83 9.76 13.58
N ILE A 108 7.65 9.15 13.43
CA ILE A 108 7.47 7.87 12.75
C ILE A 108 6.62 8.11 11.51
N VAL A 109 7.20 7.91 10.34
CA VAL A 109 6.53 8.08 9.04
C VAL A 109 5.87 6.77 8.64
N CYS A 110 4.53 6.77 8.56
CA CYS A 110 3.69 5.62 8.23
C CYS A 110 2.67 5.97 7.12
N THR A 111 3.06 6.83 6.19
CA THR A 111 2.18 7.41 5.15
C THR A 111 1.77 6.43 4.06
N GLY A 112 2.39 5.23 4.03
CA GLY A 112 2.04 4.17 3.09
C GLY A 112 2.47 4.46 1.65
N ALA A 113 1.87 3.71 0.71
CA ALA A 113 2.05 3.88 -0.71
C ALA A 113 0.71 3.71 -1.43
N SER A 114 0.47 4.47 -2.48
CA SER A 114 -0.76 4.43 -3.26
C SER A 114 -0.56 3.61 -4.53
N ALA A 115 -1.51 2.74 -4.86
CA ALA A 115 -1.50 2.01 -6.12
C ALA A 115 -1.68 2.95 -7.31
N LYS A 116 -0.99 2.66 -8.40
CA LYS A 116 -1.20 3.36 -9.67
C LYS A 116 -2.38 2.74 -10.40
N TYR A 117 -3.19 3.61 -10.98
CA TYR A 117 -4.36 3.25 -11.77
C TYR A 117 -4.20 3.75 -13.22
N LEU A 118 -5.01 3.22 -14.13
CA LEU A 118 -5.03 3.66 -15.53
C LEU A 118 -5.73 5.02 -15.70
N GLY A 119 -6.58 5.38 -14.73
CA GLY A 119 -7.36 6.62 -14.76
C GLY A 119 -8.64 6.51 -15.56
N LEU A 120 -9.16 5.30 -15.79
CA LEU A 120 -10.42 5.07 -16.47
C LEU A 120 -11.59 5.23 -15.48
N GLU A 121 -12.68 5.89 -15.90
CA GLU A 121 -13.90 6.01 -15.07
C GLU A 121 -14.49 4.63 -14.74
N SER A 122 -14.46 3.70 -15.70
CA SER A 122 -14.91 2.32 -15.52
C SER A 122 -14.05 1.56 -14.50
N GLU A 123 -12.74 1.77 -14.50
CA GLU A 123 -11.83 1.22 -13.49
C GLU A 123 -12.20 1.72 -12.08
N ALA A 124 -12.42 3.03 -11.95
CA ALA A 124 -12.78 3.64 -10.67
C ALA A 124 -14.13 3.13 -10.14
N LYS A 125 -15.09 2.89 -11.03
CA LYS A 125 -16.43 2.39 -10.69
C LYS A 125 -16.40 1.00 -10.05
N TYR A 126 -15.50 0.12 -10.51
CA TYR A 126 -15.46 -1.28 -10.07
C TYR A 126 -14.34 -1.58 -9.06
N ARG A 127 -13.72 -0.57 -8.46
CA ARG A 127 -12.75 -0.77 -7.35
C ARG A 127 -13.42 -1.48 -6.19
N GLY A 128 -12.80 -2.58 -5.74
CA GLY A 128 -13.37 -3.45 -4.71
C GLY A 128 -14.55 -4.32 -5.18
N MET A 129 -14.95 -4.16 -6.44
CA MET A 129 -16.01 -4.96 -7.09
C MET A 129 -15.46 -5.71 -8.33
N GLY A 130 -14.23 -6.19 -8.24
CA GLY A 130 -13.55 -6.90 -9.33
C GLY A 130 -12.29 -6.20 -9.83
N VAL A 131 -12.11 -4.90 -9.59
CA VAL A 131 -10.86 -4.18 -9.86
C VAL A 131 -10.02 -4.13 -8.59
N SER A 132 -8.81 -4.66 -8.66
CA SER A 132 -7.84 -4.73 -7.55
C SER A 132 -6.43 -4.32 -8.00
N ALA A 133 -5.60 -3.87 -7.07
CA ALA A 133 -4.18 -3.62 -7.26
C ALA A 133 -3.29 -4.57 -6.43
N CYS A 134 -3.85 -5.68 -5.93
CA CYS A 134 -3.15 -6.66 -5.11
C CYS A 134 -3.65 -8.08 -5.38
N ALA A 135 -2.95 -8.82 -6.22
CA ALA A 135 -3.34 -10.22 -6.53
C ALA A 135 -3.26 -11.15 -5.31
N THR A 136 -2.30 -10.94 -4.41
CA THR A 136 -2.16 -11.76 -3.19
C THR A 136 -3.23 -11.46 -2.14
N CYS A 137 -3.87 -10.29 -2.21
CA CYS A 137 -4.97 -9.91 -1.33
C CYS A 137 -6.29 -10.54 -1.83
N ASP A 138 -6.61 -10.28 -3.10
CA ASP A 138 -7.95 -10.49 -3.64
C ASP A 138 -8.05 -11.68 -4.61
N GLY A 139 -6.92 -12.22 -5.07
CA GLY A 139 -6.89 -13.28 -6.08
C GLY A 139 -7.66 -14.55 -5.68
N PHE A 140 -7.75 -14.84 -4.38
CA PHE A 140 -8.47 -16.01 -3.88
C PHE A 140 -9.98 -15.98 -4.20
N PHE A 141 -10.60 -14.80 -4.23
CA PHE A 141 -12.02 -14.62 -4.56
C PHE A 141 -12.34 -15.01 -6.01
N TYR A 142 -11.32 -15.02 -6.89
CA TYR A 142 -11.46 -15.34 -8.33
C TYR A 142 -10.99 -16.76 -8.68
N ARG A 143 -10.91 -17.66 -7.70
CA ARG A 143 -10.53 -19.07 -7.96
C ARG A 143 -11.40 -19.69 -9.04
N LYS A 144 -10.72 -20.38 -10.01
CA LYS A 144 -11.35 -21.03 -11.16
C LYS A 144 -12.10 -20.10 -12.11
N GLN A 145 -11.98 -18.79 -11.95
CA GLN A 145 -12.50 -17.78 -12.86
C GLN A 145 -11.42 -17.31 -13.83
N ASP A 146 -11.81 -16.57 -14.85
CA ASP A 146 -10.90 -15.87 -15.74
C ASP A 146 -10.64 -14.48 -15.21
N VAL A 147 -9.38 -14.06 -15.27
CA VAL A 147 -8.95 -12.76 -14.77
C VAL A 147 -7.99 -12.09 -15.74
N ALA A 148 -7.87 -10.77 -15.66
CA ALA A 148 -6.84 -10.01 -16.37
C ALA A 148 -5.87 -9.35 -15.42
N VAL A 149 -4.60 -9.26 -15.84
CA VAL A 149 -3.53 -8.51 -15.17
C VAL A 149 -3.00 -7.47 -16.14
N VAL A 150 -2.89 -6.23 -15.71
CA VAL A 150 -2.29 -5.15 -16.52
C VAL A 150 -0.90 -4.84 -16.01
N GLY A 151 0.09 -4.97 -16.89
CA GLY A 151 1.48 -4.65 -16.58
C GLY A 151 2.45 -5.50 -17.38
N GLY A 152 3.74 -5.17 -17.30
CA GLY A 152 4.79 -5.89 -18.05
C GLY A 152 6.13 -5.92 -17.32
N GLY A 153 6.19 -5.56 -16.05
CA GLY A 153 7.36 -5.70 -15.17
C GLY A 153 7.33 -6.99 -14.35
N ASP A 154 8.33 -7.17 -13.47
CA ASP A 154 8.43 -8.34 -12.60
C ASP A 154 7.16 -8.55 -11.77
N THR A 155 6.64 -7.51 -11.11
CA THR A 155 5.40 -7.60 -10.34
C THR A 155 4.22 -8.12 -11.16
N ALA A 156 4.04 -7.65 -12.41
CA ALA A 156 2.97 -8.13 -13.26
C ALA A 156 3.11 -9.62 -13.63
N CYS A 157 4.34 -10.06 -13.87
CA CYS A 157 4.64 -11.47 -14.13
C CYS A 157 4.45 -12.35 -12.89
N GLU A 158 4.85 -11.87 -11.72
CA GLU A 158 4.62 -12.54 -10.42
C GLU A 158 3.14 -12.68 -10.14
N GLU A 159 2.38 -11.59 -10.23
CA GLU A 159 0.93 -11.61 -10.01
C GLU A 159 0.20 -12.49 -11.02
N ALA A 160 0.57 -12.42 -12.32
CA ALA A 160 -0.02 -13.28 -13.34
C ALA A 160 0.26 -14.78 -13.07
N THR A 161 1.49 -15.13 -12.66
CA THR A 161 1.82 -16.53 -12.33
C THR A 161 1.16 -17.00 -11.04
N TYR A 162 1.04 -16.14 -10.04
CA TYR A 162 0.29 -16.42 -8.82
C TYR A 162 -1.19 -16.70 -9.15
N LEU A 163 -1.85 -15.78 -9.86
CA LEU A 163 -3.25 -15.93 -10.26
C LEU A 163 -3.46 -17.17 -11.16
N ALA A 164 -2.52 -17.49 -12.04
CA ALA A 164 -2.59 -18.68 -12.87
C ALA A 164 -2.59 -20.00 -12.05
N SER A 165 -2.03 -19.99 -10.85
CA SER A 165 -2.05 -21.15 -9.95
C SER A 165 -3.42 -21.44 -9.33
N ILE A 166 -4.31 -20.43 -9.29
CA ILE A 166 -5.62 -20.52 -8.62
C ILE A 166 -6.80 -20.24 -9.56
N CYS A 167 -6.59 -19.45 -10.61
CA CYS A 167 -7.62 -19.08 -11.59
C CYS A 167 -7.64 -20.03 -12.79
N ARG A 168 -8.76 -20.02 -13.53
CA ARG A 168 -8.91 -20.83 -14.74
C ARG A 168 -8.00 -20.35 -15.85
N LYS A 169 -7.98 -19.03 -16.09
CA LYS A 169 -7.17 -18.37 -17.12
C LYS A 169 -6.78 -16.97 -16.68
N VAL A 170 -5.60 -16.54 -17.09
CA VAL A 170 -5.07 -15.19 -16.86
C VAL A 170 -4.74 -14.54 -18.20
N TYR A 171 -5.28 -13.36 -18.43
CA TYR A 171 -4.92 -12.50 -19.56
C TYR A 171 -3.95 -11.43 -19.09
N LEU A 172 -2.68 -11.50 -19.53
CA LEU A 172 -1.67 -10.49 -19.20
C LEU A 172 -1.63 -9.41 -20.28
N ILE A 173 -2.20 -8.25 -19.98
CA ILE A 173 -2.32 -7.12 -20.90
C ILE A 173 -1.07 -6.24 -20.82
N VAL A 174 -0.34 -6.16 -21.95
CA VAL A 174 0.97 -5.49 -22.04
C VAL A 174 0.97 -4.48 -23.16
N ARG A 175 1.13 -3.19 -22.86
CA ARG A 175 1.12 -2.11 -23.87
C ARG A 175 2.32 -2.11 -24.84
N LYS A 176 3.40 -2.80 -24.49
CA LYS A 176 4.58 -2.98 -25.32
C LYS A 176 4.55 -4.33 -26.03
N ASN A 177 5.40 -4.52 -27.02
CA ASN A 177 5.61 -5.81 -27.69
C ASN A 177 6.60 -6.73 -26.94
N TYR A 178 6.97 -6.38 -25.69
CA TYR A 178 7.85 -7.15 -24.83
C TYR A 178 7.55 -6.93 -23.35
N LEU A 179 7.97 -7.89 -22.52
CA LEU A 179 7.96 -7.77 -21.07
C LEU A 179 9.26 -7.10 -20.59
N ARG A 180 9.15 -6.16 -19.65
CA ARG A 180 10.29 -5.52 -19.00
C ARG A 180 10.82 -6.33 -17.81
N ALA A 181 10.13 -7.39 -17.45
CA ALA A 181 10.48 -8.29 -16.37
C ALA A 181 11.85 -8.97 -16.61
N SER A 182 12.45 -9.50 -15.56
CA SER A 182 13.64 -10.34 -15.65
C SER A 182 13.41 -11.56 -16.57
N LYS A 183 14.46 -12.07 -17.20
CA LYS A 183 14.34 -13.23 -18.10
C LYS A 183 13.69 -14.44 -17.40
N ALA A 184 14.06 -14.69 -16.15
CA ALA A 184 13.49 -15.78 -15.36
C ALA A 184 11.97 -15.64 -15.19
N MET A 185 11.48 -14.42 -14.95
CA MET A 185 10.04 -14.17 -14.83
C MET A 185 9.31 -14.26 -16.17
N GLN A 186 9.95 -13.80 -17.26
CA GLN A 186 9.42 -13.97 -18.61
C GLN A 186 9.25 -15.45 -18.97
N GLU A 187 10.29 -16.28 -18.73
CA GLU A 187 10.24 -17.72 -18.96
C GLU A 187 9.12 -18.40 -18.14
N ARG A 188 8.94 -17.98 -16.89
CA ARG A 188 7.85 -18.49 -16.05
C ARG A 188 6.49 -18.18 -16.64
N VAL A 189 6.24 -16.96 -17.08
CA VAL A 189 4.99 -16.55 -17.73
C VAL A 189 4.75 -17.38 -19.00
N PHE A 190 5.74 -17.48 -19.90
CA PHE A 190 5.60 -18.19 -21.17
C PHE A 190 5.44 -19.71 -21.01
N ASN A 191 5.97 -20.28 -19.93
CA ASN A 191 5.83 -21.70 -19.61
C ASN A 191 4.56 -22.03 -18.81
N THR A 192 3.74 -21.03 -18.45
CA THR A 192 2.49 -21.24 -17.72
C THR A 192 1.32 -21.33 -18.71
N PRO A 193 0.72 -22.52 -18.91
CA PRO A 193 -0.16 -22.77 -20.06
C PRO A 193 -1.48 -22.01 -20.04
N ASN A 194 -1.93 -21.56 -18.87
CA ASN A 194 -3.17 -20.81 -18.70
C ASN A 194 -2.94 -19.29 -18.62
N ILE A 195 -1.74 -18.80 -18.96
CA ILE A 195 -1.49 -17.38 -19.17
C ILE A 195 -1.50 -17.07 -20.68
N GLU A 196 -2.36 -16.14 -21.09
CA GLU A 196 -2.35 -15.56 -22.43
C GLU A 196 -1.80 -14.15 -22.37
N VAL A 197 -0.64 -13.90 -23.01
CA VAL A 197 -0.04 -12.57 -23.06
C VAL A 197 -0.57 -11.79 -24.25
N LEU A 198 -1.19 -10.67 -23.99
CA LEU A 198 -1.73 -9.74 -25.00
C LEU A 198 -0.75 -8.57 -25.15
N PHE A 199 0.26 -8.74 -26.00
CA PHE A 199 1.18 -7.69 -26.34
C PHE A 199 0.53 -6.60 -27.18
N GLU A 200 1.06 -5.35 -27.05
CA GLU A 200 0.59 -4.20 -27.82
C GLU A 200 -0.88 -3.87 -27.63
N HIS A 201 -1.43 -4.20 -26.44
CA HIS A 201 -2.81 -3.92 -26.06
C HIS A 201 -2.87 -2.92 -24.90
N ASN A 202 -3.81 -2.00 -24.97
CA ASN A 202 -4.21 -1.12 -23.89
C ASN A 202 -5.62 -1.48 -23.42
N THR A 203 -5.87 -1.29 -22.14
CA THR A 203 -7.25 -1.36 -21.61
C THR A 203 -7.99 -0.11 -22.02
N ALA A 204 -9.11 -0.27 -22.70
CA ALA A 204 -9.98 0.85 -23.09
C ALA A 204 -11.09 1.04 -22.05
N GLU A 205 -11.64 -0.06 -21.52
CA GLU A 205 -12.75 0.00 -20.56
C GLU A 205 -12.82 -1.29 -19.75
N VAL A 206 -13.17 -1.18 -18.48
CA VAL A 206 -13.57 -2.30 -17.63
C VAL A 206 -15.09 -2.42 -17.69
N LEU A 207 -15.59 -3.58 -18.05
CA LEU A 207 -17.01 -3.86 -18.20
C LEU A 207 -17.54 -4.54 -16.94
N GLY A 208 -18.77 -4.25 -16.57
CA GLY A 208 -19.37 -4.87 -15.39
C GLY A 208 -20.83 -4.44 -15.19
N ASP A 209 -21.46 -5.04 -14.22
CA ASP A 209 -22.85 -4.80 -13.82
C ASP A 209 -22.96 -4.43 -12.33
N GLU A 210 -24.09 -4.70 -11.70
CA GLU A 210 -24.35 -4.41 -10.28
C GLU A 210 -23.54 -5.33 -9.35
N ASP A 211 -23.14 -6.51 -9.82
CA ASP A 211 -22.38 -7.50 -9.05
C ASP A 211 -20.85 -7.34 -9.20
N GLY A 212 -20.40 -6.52 -10.16
CA GLY A 212 -18.99 -6.22 -10.36
C GLY A 212 -18.48 -6.38 -11.78
N VAL A 213 -17.19 -6.71 -11.92
CA VAL A 213 -16.52 -6.89 -13.22
C VAL A 213 -17.03 -8.13 -13.94
N THR A 214 -17.44 -7.97 -15.21
CA THR A 214 -17.85 -9.06 -16.11
C THR A 214 -16.95 -9.18 -17.35
N GLY A 215 -16.12 -8.16 -17.62
CA GLY A 215 -15.25 -8.17 -18.80
C GLY A 215 -14.29 -7.00 -18.86
N VAL A 216 -13.44 -7.03 -19.87
CA VAL A 216 -12.55 -5.93 -20.22
C VAL A 216 -12.54 -5.73 -21.73
N ARG A 217 -12.61 -4.49 -22.18
CA ARG A 217 -12.38 -4.11 -23.57
C ARG A 217 -10.94 -3.64 -23.72
N VAL A 218 -10.20 -4.33 -24.58
CA VAL A 218 -8.82 -3.99 -24.92
C VAL A 218 -8.74 -3.53 -26.37
N VAL A 219 -7.78 -2.66 -26.64
CA VAL A 219 -7.50 -2.12 -27.96
C VAL A 219 -6.04 -2.33 -28.29
N SER A 220 -5.77 -2.98 -29.44
CA SER A 220 -4.41 -3.17 -29.94
C SER A 220 -3.84 -1.84 -30.47
N THR A 221 -2.54 -1.76 -30.64
CA THR A 221 -1.86 -0.61 -31.29
C THR A 221 -2.29 -0.43 -32.76
N SER A 222 -2.81 -1.48 -33.39
CA SER A 222 -3.40 -1.41 -34.75
C SER A 222 -4.85 -0.89 -34.76
N GLY A 223 -5.46 -0.67 -33.60
CA GLY A 223 -6.83 -0.19 -33.45
C GLY A 223 -7.88 -1.30 -33.44
N GLU A 224 -7.48 -2.59 -33.39
CA GLU A 224 -8.40 -3.70 -33.27
C GLU A 224 -8.92 -3.80 -31.82
N GLU A 225 -10.23 -3.86 -31.66
CA GLU A 225 -10.88 -4.00 -30.34
C GLU A 225 -11.23 -5.45 -30.07
N ARG A 226 -11.03 -5.86 -28.80
CA ARG A 226 -11.45 -7.18 -28.30
C ARG A 226 -12.10 -7.03 -26.95
N VAL A 227 -13.24 -7.68 -26.74
CA VAL A 227 -13.87 -7.86 -25.43
C VAL A 227 -13.47 -9.24 -24.91
N ILE A 228 -13.07 -9.29 -23.66
CA ILE A 228 -12.65 -10.51 -22.97
C ILE A 228 -13.49 -10.64 -21.69
N ASP A 229 -14.16 -11.76 -21.54
CA ASP A 229 -14.94 -12.07 -20.34
C ASP A 229 -13.99 -12.41 -19.20
N ILE A 230 -14.06 -11.64 -18.12
CA ILE A 230 -13.28 -11.83 -16.89
C ILE A 230 -14.13 -11.46 -15.68
N MET A 231 -13.79 -12.02 -14.52
CA MET A 231 -14.44 -11.67 -13.25
C MET A 231 -13.56 -10.80 -12.37
N GLY A 232 -12.24 -10.77 -12.64
CA GLY A 232 -11.27 -9.95 -11.87
C GLY A 232 -10.29 -9.22 -12.79
N PHE A 233 -10.00 -7.97 -12.47
CA PHE A 233 -9.09 -7.10 -13.21
C PHE A 233 -8.04 -6.55 -12.25
N PHE A 234 -6.79 -6.97 -12.43
CA PHE A 234 -5.68 -6.67 -11.53
C PHE A 234 -4.70 -5.67 -12.14
N LEU A 235 -4.35 -4.64 -11.40
CA LEU A 235 -3.45 -3.58 -11.82
C LEU A 235 -2.07 -3.80 -11.22
N ALA A 236 -1.14 -4.31 -12.01
CA ALA A 236 0.26 -4.53 -11.65
C ALA A 236 1.18 -3.50 -12.34
N ILE A 237 0.78 -2.22 -12.32
CA ILE A 237 1.50 -1.11 -12.96
C ILE A 237 2.34 -0.27 -11.98
N GLY A 238 2.44 -0.75 -10.73
CA GLY A 238 3.28 -0.21 -9.68
C GLY A 238 2.53 0.64 -8.66
N HIS A 239 3.28 1.10 -7.67
CA HIS A 239 2.81 1.95 -6.58
C HIS A 239 3.60 3.25 -6.56
N HIS A 240 3.13 4.20 -5.79
CA HIS A 240 3.80 5.45 -5.49
C HIS A 240 3.86 5.62 -3.97
N PRO A 241 5.05 5.64 -3.35
CA PRO A 241 5.16 5.88 -1.92
C PRO A 241 4.75 7.32 -1.60
N ASN A 242 4.00 7.52 -0.52
CA ASN A 242 3.46 8.82 -0.14
C ASN A 242 4.52 9.61 0.65
N VAL A 243 5.43 10.27 -0.06
CA VAL A 243 6.61 10.95 0.48
C VAL A 243 6.59 12.48 0.27
N GLU A 244 5.51 13.03 -0.28
CA GLU A 244 5.41 14.43 -0.67
C GLU A 244 5.64 15.39 0.51
N VAL A 245 5.15 15.01 1.70
CA VAL A 245 5.31 15.81 2.93
C VAL A 245 6.78 15.93 3.36
N LEU A 246 7.63 14.99 2.94
CA LEU A 246 9.05 14.94 3.32
C LEU A 246 9.90 15.94 2.52
N LYS A 247 9.44 16.40 1.36
CA LYS A 247 10.11 17.42 0.51
C LYS A 247 11.62 17.17 0.30
N GLY A 248 12.02 15.92 0.13
CA GLY A 248 13.41 15.54 -0.11
C GLY A 248 14.32 15.56 1.12
N GLN A 249 13.78 15.64 2.33
CA GLN A 249 14.57 15.67 3.56
C GLN A 249 15.07 14.30 4.02
N LEU A 250 14.53 13.21 3.48
CA LEU A 250 14.99 11.83 3.72
C LEU A 250 15.59 11.24 2.45
N GLU A 251 16.55 10.33 2.62
CA GLU A 251 17.06 9.55 1.49
C GLU A 251 15.98 8.57 0.99
N LEU A 252 15.79 8.58 -0.33
CA LEU A 252 14.89 7.67 -1.03
C LEU A 252 15.69 6.70 -1.91
N ASP A 253 15.11 5.55 -2.20
CA ASP A 253 15.65 4.62 -3.20
C ASP A 253 15.30 5.08 -4.63
N GLU A 254 15.73 4.32 -5.63
CA GLU A 254 15.48 4.61 -7.06
C GLU A 254 14.00 4.57 -7.44
N GLN A 255 13.16 3.93 -6.63
CA GLN A 255 11.71 3.82 -6.81
C GLN A 255 10.93 4.85 -6.00
N GLY A 256 11.61 5.66 -5.17
CA GLY A 256 11.04 6.72 -4.34
C GLY A 256 10.65 6.30 -2.92
N TYR A 257 10.94 5.06 -2.50
CA TYR A 257 10.67 4.61 -1.14
C TYR A 257 11.72 5.11 -0.14
N ILE A 258 11.30 5.35 1.11
CA ILE A 258 12.23 5.80 2.16
C ILE A 258 13.27 4.71 2.45
N LYS A 259 14.55 5.05 2.30
CA LYS A 259 15.65 4.18 2.69
C LYS A 259 15.78 4.10 4.21
N VAL A 260 15.90 2.90 4.71
CA VAL A 260 16.17 2.62 6.12
C VAL A 260 17.42 1.77 6.26
N VAL A 261 18.07 1.86 7.42
CA VAL A 261 19.16 0.94 7.75
C VAL A 261 18.63 -0.49 7.77
N PRO A 262 19.22 -1.43 7.02
CA PRO A 262 18.72 -2.81 6.93
C PRO A 262 18.46 -3.45 8.30
N GLY A 263 17.30 -4.09 8.44
CA GLY A 263 16.87 -4.72 9.69
C GLY A 263 16.31 -3.75 10.76
N THR A 264 16.24 -2.47 10.46
CA THR A 264 15.71 -1.43 11.36
C THR A 264 14.66 -0.55 10.66
N SER A 265 14.14 0.44 11.38
CA SER A 265 13.27 1.50 10.85
C SER A 265 13.98 2.84 10.72
N LYS A 266 15.27 2.92 11.04
CA LYS A 266 16.06 4.16 11.09
C LYS A 266 16.27 4.74 9.70
N THR A 267 15.89 6.00 9.51
CA THR A 267 16.07 6.73 8.25
C THR A 267 17.44 7.44 8.20
N SER A 268 17.66 8.24 7.17
CA SER A 268 18.86 9.11 7.04
C SER A 268 18.91 10.26 8.05
N VAL A 269 17.80 10.55 8.73
CA VAL A 269 17.73 11.60 9.77
C VAL A 269 17.54 10.93 11.14
N GLU A 270 18.43 11.21 12.05
CA GLU A 270 18.40 10.67 13.42
C GLU A 270 17.16 11.15 14.18
N GLY A 271 16.40 10.25 14.81
CA GLY A 271 15.12 10.54 15.46
C GLY A 271 13.92 10.44 14.53
N VAL A 272 14.14 10.12 13.25
CA VAL A 272 13.08 9.87 12.26
C VAL A 272 13.11 8.42 11.83
N PHE A 273 11.96 7.77 11.92
CA PHE A 273 11.75 6.35 11.63
C PHE A 273 10.71 6.19 10.53
N ALA A 274 10.78 5.12 9.75
CA ALA A 274 9.81 4.81 8.71
C ALA A 274 9.28 3.39 8.83
N ALA A 275 7.97 3.20 8.62
CA ALA A 275 7.31 1.91 8.68
C ALA A 275 6.16 1.80 7.67
N GLY A 276 5.83 0.57 7.29
CA GLY A 276 4.79 0.26 6.31
C GLY A 276 5.28 0.45 4.88
N ASP A 277 4.32 0.56 4.00
CA ASP A 277 4.55 0.53 2.56
C ASP A 277 5.35 1.75 2.05
N VAL A 278 5.45 2.83 2.81
CA VAL A 278 6.28 4.00 2.44
C VAL A 278 7.77 3.66 2.34
N LYS A 279 8.22 2.58 2.98
CA LYS A 279 9.58 2.06 2.94
C LYS A 279 9.70 0.65 2.34
N ASP A 280 8.58 -0.02 2.02
CA ASP A 280 8.55 -1.39 1.54
C ASP A 280 8.08 -1.46 0.07
N PRO A 281 9.00 -1.55 -0.90
CA PRO A 281 8.65 -1.67 -2.30
C PRO A 281 8.17 -3.08 -2.70
N HIS A 282 8.29 -4.10 -1.82
CA HIS A 282 8.15 -5.51 -2.18
C HIS A 282 6.86 -6.15 -1.68
N TYR A 283 6.64 -6.14 -0.35
CA TYR A 283 5.58 -6.97 0.25
C TYR A 283 4.22 -6.31 0.22
N ARG A 284 4.10 -5.08 0.72
CA ARG A 284 2.86 -4.30 0.76
C ARG A 284 1.69 -5.11 1.31
N GLN A 285 1.90 -5.72 2.47
CA GLN A 285 0.89 -6.50 3.19
C GLN A 285 0.57 -5.86 4.53
N ALA A 286 -0.68 -5.97 4.98
CA ALA A 286 -1.12 -5.44 6.27
C ALA A 286 -0.26 -5.97 7.43
N ILE A 287 0.08 -7.26 7.41
CA ILE A 287 0.88 -7.89 8.47
C ILE A 287 2.33 -7.41 8.47
N THR A 288 2.96 -7.23 7.29
CA THR A 288 4.33 -6.71 7.21
C THR A 288 4.37 -5.23 7.60
N ALA A 289 3.35 -4.47 7.22
CA ALA A 289 3.20 -3.07 7.64
C ALA A 289 3.05 -2.97 9.15
N ALA A 290 2.17 -3.77 9.77
CA ALA A 290 2.00 -3.83 11.23
C ALA A 290 3.32 -4.24 11.92
N GLY A 291 3.99 -5.29 11.45
CA GLY A 291 5.29 -5.73 11.98
C GLY A 291 6.36 -4.64 11.91
N SER A 292 6.42 -3.89 10.81
CA SER A 292 7.36 -2.76 10.67
C SER A 292 7.00 -1.58 11.58
N GLY A 293 5.72 -1.34 11.87
CA GLY A 293 5.26 -0.37 12.86
C GLY A 293 5.74 -0.70 14.26
N CYS A 294 5.70 -1.99 14.63
CA CYS A 294 6.29 -2.47 15.89
C CYS A 294 7.80 -2.18 15.94
N ILE A 295 8.55 -2.50 14.86
CA ILE A 295 9.99 -2.23 14.78
C ILE A 295 10.26 -0.73 14.97
N ALA A 296 9.49 0.14 14.29
CA ALA A 296 9.68 1.59 14.37
C ALA A 296 9.42 2.13 15.79
N ALA A 297 8.39 1.63 16.45
CA ALA A 297 8.11 2.00 17.84
C ALA A 297 9.25 1.61 18.80
N LEU A 298 9.79 0.40 18.67
CA LEU A 298 10.89 -0.09 19.50
C LEU A 298 12.20 0.66 19.21
N ASP A 299 12.50 0.96 17.95
CA ASP A 299 13.67 1.75 17.58
C ASP A 299 13.54 3.19 18.11
N CYS A 300 12.36 3.79 18.02
CA CYS A 300 12.05 5.12 18.55
C CYS A 300 12.21 5.16 20.08
N GLU A 301 11.66 4.18 20.80
CA GLU A 301 11.79 4.06 22.25
C GLU A 301 13.27 3.99 22.68
N ARG A 302 14.03 3.07 22.09
CA ARG A 302 15.46 2.89 22.39
C ARG A 302 16.25 4.14 22.12
N TRP A 303 15.94 4.81 21.03
CA TRP A 303 16.61 6.05 20.66
C TRP A 303 16.28 7.17 21.66
N LEU A 304 15.02 7.37 22.05
CA LEU A 304 14.62 8.37 23.05
C LEU A 304 15.19 8.12 24.44
N LEU A 305 15.41 6.84 24.81
CA LEU A 305 16.04 6.50 26.09
C LEU A 305 17.55 6.78 26.11
N ALA A 306 18.17 6.93 24.95
CA ALA A 306 19.60 7.22 24.82
C ALA A 306 19.92 8.73 24.73
N GLN A 307 18.88 9.59 24.67
CA GLN A 307 19.05 11.05 24.65
C GLN A 307 19.14 11.60 26.08
#